data_3aff158e09779686c10daf809fb55f84
#
_entry.id   3aff158e09779686c10daf809fb55f84
#
_cell.length_a   1.000
_cell.length_b   1.000
_cell.length_c   1.000
_cell.angle_alpha   90.00
_cell.angle_beta   90.00
_cell.angle_gamma   90.00
#
_symmetry.space_group_name_H-M   'P 1'
#
loop_
_entity.id
_entity.type
_entity.pdbx_description
1 polymer ?
#
loop_
_entity_poly.entity_id
_entity_poly.type
_entity_poly.pdbx_seq_one_letter_code
_entity_poly.pdbx_strand_id
1 'polypeptide(L)'
;MMDKTSLAPPAEIIRETLSKPSIFKSEEPLSLEFIPAKLPHRENQLKFLAELFRSVIDRPGTTSPKVLITGDIGTGKTVLVTRFGTDMARTAKTLKLNIRYIHINCREYRGSLFMILKRVLQTFNPSFPQRGFSSEELLQILLDQLEDKNLHIILALDEADMLIKAEGSSLYNLTRIQEERPGRPVRLSLLLVVRELRLLETLDKSTQSTLQRNIIRLERYTTPQLETILGERVELSFKNGTVPETLVNFVADQAAPSGDARFAIELLWRAGKYADSEGARELKPDHVRMAQNNIYPVLRTDYAQHLNLHEKLLLLALARVLERTNENYATMGEMEIAYRMACEEHKEKYRAHTQVWKYVQNLSATGVLSTQLSTAGFRGKTTLLGISAAPASAIRRWLESSLTKA
;
A
#
# COMPACT_ATOMS: atom_id res chain seq x y z
N MET A 1 25.53 -33.04 37.10
CA MET A 1 24.39 -32.24 37.56
C MET A 1 24.00 -31.31 36.42
N MET A 2 22.98 -31.70 35.67
CA MET A 2 22.44 -30.86 34.59
C MET A 2 21.48 -29.83 35.21
N ASP A 3 21.82 -28.58 35.06
CA ASP A 3 21.01 -27.45 35.51
C ASP A 3 19.67 -27.44 34.72
N LYS A 4 18.59 -27.83 35.38
CA LYS A 4 17.23 -27.71 34.87
C LYS A 4 16.85 -26.24 35.00
N THR A 5 17.17 -25.42 33.99
CA THR A 5 16.55 -24.10 33.83
C THR A 5 15.04 -24.34 33.68
N SER A 6 14.31 -24.21 34.78
CA SER A 6 12.84 -24.25 34.82
C SER A 6 12.34 -23.09 33.96
N LEU A 7 11.81 -23.39 32.78
CA LEU A 7 11.10 -22.42 31.96
C LEU A 7 9.92 -21.86 32.78
N ALA A 8 9.90 -20.54 32.98
CA ALA A 8 8.80 -19.87 33.69
C ALA A 8 7.46 -20.17 32.98
N PRO A 9 6.36 -20.37 33.72
CA PRO A 9 5.06 -20.60 33.13
C PRO A 9 4.65 -19.45 32.20
N PRO A 10 4.00 -19.69 31.05
CA PRO A 10 3.61 -18.63 30.10
C PRO A 10 2.86 -17.45 30.74
N ALA A 11 2.02 -17.72 31.73
CA ALA A 11 1.30 -16.67 32.45
C ALA A 11 2.22 -15.75 33.27
N GLU A 12 3.33 -16.27 33.81
CA GLU A 12 4.31 -15.51 34.56
C GLU A 12 5.14 -14.63 33.64
N ILE A 13 5.56 -15.13 32.46
CA ILE A 13 6.26 -14.39 31.41
C ILE A 13 5.40 -13.23 30.93
N ILE A 14 4.10 -13.47 30.66
CA ILE A 14 3.15 -12.42 30.24
C ILE A 14 3.04 -11.36 31.33
N ARG A 15 2.83 -11.76 32.59
CA ARG A 15 2.66 -10.81 33.70
C ARG A 15 3.92 -9.97 33.92
N GLU A 16 5.09 -10.59 33.89
CA GLU A 16 6.38 -9.87 33.99
C GLU A 16 6.56 -8.89 32.85
N THR A 17 6.28 -9.30 31.60
CA THR A 17 6.41 -8.43 30.44
C THR A 17 5.46 -7.23 30.52
N LEU A 18 4.21 -7.45 30.94
CA LEU A 18 3.21 -6.38 31.07
C LEU A 18 3.48 -5.42 32.24
N SER A 19 4.26 -5.85 33.24
CA SER A 19 4.63 -5.00 34.38
C SER A 19 5.79 -4.06 34.11
N LYS A 20 6.56 -4.27 33.02
CA LYS A 20 7.69 -3.42 32.66
C LYS A 20 7.23 -2.03 32.24
N PRO A 21 7.96 -0.96 32.61
CA PRO A 21 7.66 0.36 32.13
C PRO A 21 7.89 0.44 30.62
N SER A 22 6.91 0.97 29.86
CA SER A 22 7.01 1.21 28.42
C SER A 22 7.41 2.63 28.11
N ILE A 23 8.14 2.86 27.02
CA ILE A 23 8.40 4.20 26.46
C ILE A 23 7.19 4.76 25.70
N PHE A 24 6.22 3.91 25.36
CA PHE A 24 4.99 4.36 24.73
C PHE A 24 4.00 4.96 25.73
N LYS A 25 3.25 5.95 25.29
CA LYS A 25 2.01 6.40 25.94
C LYS A 25 0.77 5.82 25.28
N SER A 26 0.82 5.58 23.94
CA SER A 26 -0.18 4.87 23.15
C SER A 26 0.47 4.31 21.90
N GLU A 27 0.20 3.04 21.57
CA GLU A 27 0.67 2.43 20.33
C GLU A 27 -0.31 2.64 19.16
N GLU A 28 -1.55 3.03 19.44
CA GLU A 28 -2.61 3.21 18.44
C GLU A 28 -2.18 4.11 17.26
N PRO A 29 -1.52 5.28 17.48
CA PRO A 29 -1.12 6.12 16.36
C PRO A 29 -0.04 5.52 15.45
N LEU A 30 0.63 4.45 15.88
CA LEU A 30 1.61 3.70 15.09
C LEU A 30 0.98 2.52 14.35
N SER A 31 -0.30 2.23 14.58
CA SER A 31 -1.04 1.23 13.81
C SER A 31 -1.16 1.65 12.35
N LEU A 32 -1.11 0.67 11.45
CA LEU A 32 -1.31 0.88 10.02
C LEU A 32 -2.75 1.30 9.66
N GLU A 33 -3.69 1.07 10.56
CA GLU A 33 -5.10 1.41 10.42
C GLU A 33 -5.43 2.80 10.94
N PHE A 34 -4.51 3.43 11.66
CA PHE A 34 -4.73 4.75 12.25
C PHE A 34 -4.84 5.84 11.19
N ILE A 35 -5.95 6.59 11.22
CA ILE A 35 -6.20 7.72 10.33
C ILE A 35 -5.92 9.02 11.09
N PRO A 36 -4.81 9.71 10.83
CA PRO A 36 -4.45 10.93 11.56
C PRO A 36 -5.41 12.07 11.26
N ALA A 37 -5.52 13.01 12.21
CA ALA A 37 -6.36 14.20 12.05
C ALA A 37 -5.82 15.14 10.94
N LYS A 38 -4.51 15.24 10.81
CA LYS A 38 -3.82 16.00 9.77
C LYS A 38 -3.13 15.05 8.80
N LEU A 39 -2.98 15.47 7.56
CA LEU A 39 -2.23 14.74 6.53
C LEU A 39 -1.12 15.64 5.99
N PRO A 40 0.02 15.73 6.68
CA PRO A 40 1.12 16.56 6.25
C PRO A 40 1.53 16.22 4.81
N HIS A 41 1.83 17.25 4.01
CA HIS A 41 2.25 17.15 2.61
C HIS A 41 1.19 16.54 1.66
N ARG A 42 -0.09 16.52 2.07
CA ARG A 42 -1.24 16.11 1.24
C ARG A 42 -2.34 17.17 1.20
N GLU A 43 -2.07 18.38 1.67
CA GLU A 43 -3.00 19.50 1.72
C GLU A 43 -3.50 19.89 0.31
N ASN A 44 -2.61 19.91 -0.68
CA ASN A 44 -2.95 20.22 -2.06
C ASN A 44 -3.91 19.19 -2.67
N GLN A 45 -3.66 17.90 -2.39
CA GLN A 45 -4.53 16.81 -2.85
C GLN A 45 -5.89 16.85 -2.17
N LEU A 46 -5.93 17.14 -0.86
CA LEU A 46 -7.19 17.33 -0.12
C LEU A 46 -7.97 18.53 -0.66
N LYS A 47 -7.30 19.66 -0.91
CA LYS A 47 -7.89 20.84 -1.50
C LYS A 47 -8.49 20.55 -2.87
N PHE A 48 -7.73 19.89 -3.73
CA PHE A 48 -8.20 19.51 -5.07
C PHE A 48 -9.40 18.56 -5.01
N LEU A 49 -9.39 17.56 -4.11
CA LEU A 49 -10.56 16.71 -3.86
C LEU A 49 -11.77 17.53 -3.41
N ALA A 50 -11.59 18.48 -2.48
CA ALA A 50 -12.66 19.32 -2.00
C ALA A 50 -13.24 20.20 -3.12
N GLU A 51 -12.40 20.72 -4.01
CA GLU A 51 -12.83 21.50 -5.19
C GLU A 51 -13.67 20.62 -6.14
N LEU A 52 -13.22 19.40 -6.45
CA LEU A 52 -13.95 18.47 -7.32
C LEU A 52 -15.31 18.06 -6.72
N PHE A 53 -15.40 17.93 -5.41
CA PHE A 53 -16.60 17.51 -4.71
C PHE A 53 -17.48 18.66 -4.23
N ARG A 54 -17.09 19.92 -4.48
CA ARG A 54 -17.83 21.11 -4.06
C ARG A 54 -19.29 21.08 -4.54
N SER A 55 -19.51 20.70 -5.79
CA SER A 55 -20.86 20.61 -6.37
C SER A 55 -21.75 19.57 -5.68
N VAL A 56 -21.19 18.54 -5.08
CA VAL A 56 -21.94 17.55 -4.29
C VAL A 56 -22.50 18.17 -3.00
N ILE A 57 -21.80 19.14 -2.43
CA ILE A 57 -22.28 19.92 -1.25
C ILE A 57 -23.24 21.03 -1.69
N ASP A 58 -22.86 21.82 -2.70
CA ASP A 58 -23.64 23.00 -3.10
C ASP A 58 -25.00 22.61 -3.72
N ARG A 59 -25.04 21.54 -4.50
CA ARG A 59 -26.24 21.05 -5.21
C ARG A 59 -26.26 19.52 -5.27
N PRO A 60 -26.60 18.82 -4.18
CA PRO A 60 -26.66 17.36 -4.15
C PRO A 60 -27.55 16.78 -5.24
N GLY A 61 -27.06 15.76 -5.94
CA GLY A 61 -27.79 15.09 -7.03
C GLY A 61 -27.62 15.69 -8.41
N THR A 62 -26.85 16.78 -8.58
CA THR A 62 -26.58 17.37 -9.90
C THR A 62 -25.31 16.83 -10.53
N THR A 63 -24.32 16.46 -9.73
CA THR A 63 -23.02 15.96 -10.21
C THR A 63 -22.59 14.75 -9.40
N SER A 64 -21.72 13.96 -10.03
CA SER A 64 -21.15 12.74 -9.46
C SER A 64 -19.67 12.64 -9.87
N PRO A 65 -18.78 13.29 -9.11
CA PRO A 65 -17.35 13.20 -9.36
C PRO A 65 -16.85 11.76 -9.34
N LYS A 66 -15.99 11.43 -10.31
CA LYS A 66 -15.26 10.18 -10.40
C LYS A 66 -13.79 10.55 -10.39
N VAL A 67 -13.06 10.13 -9.36
CA VAL A 67 -11.65 10.50 -9.15
C VAL A 67 -10.81 9.25 -9.00
N LEU A 68 -9.70 9.22 -9.71
CA LEU A 68 -8.71 8.17 -9.64
C LEU A 68 -7.53 8.64 -8.80
N ILE A 69 -7.18 7.89 -7.77
CA ILE A 69 -6.02 8.15 -6.92
C ILE A 69 -4.98 7.05 -7.17
N THR A 70 -3.77 7.44 -7.53
CA THR A 70 -2.68 6.51 -7.82
C THR A 70 -1.41 6.89 -7.10
N GLY A 71 -0.48 5.96 -7.00
CA GLY A 71 0.84 6.12 -6.39
C GLY A 71 1.36 4.81 -5.81
N ASP A 72 2.62 4.80 -5.44
CA ASP A 72 3.29 3.62 -4.90
C ASP A 72 2.73 3.17 -3.54
N ILE A 73 3.20 2.03 -3.06
CA ILE A 73 2.88 1.53 -1.71
C ILE A 73 3.39 2.54 -0.68
N GLY A 74 2.61 2.76 0.39
CA GLY A 74 3.00 3.64 1.50
C GLY A 74 2.92 5.14 1.24
N THR A 75 2.44 5.58 0.04
CA THR A 75 2.29 7.01 -0.29
C THR A 75 1.05 7.68 0.34
N GLY A 76 0.25 6.93 1.10
CA GLY A 76 -0.90 7.46 1.84
C GLY A 76 -2.22 7.52 1.08
N LYS A 77 -2.40 6.74 -0.01
CA LYS A 77 -3.64 6.72 -0.81
C LYS A 77 -4.89 6.41 0.01
N THR A 78 -4.88 5.28 0.72
CA THR A 78 -5.98 4.84 1.59
C THR A 78 -6.30 5.89 2.66
N VAL A 79 -5.27 6.42 3.32
CA VAL A 79 -5.42 7.42 4.36
C VAL A 79 -6.03 8.71 3.81
N LEU A 80 -5.60 9.16 2.62
CA LEU A 80 -6.14 10.33 1.93
C LEU A 80 -7.63 10.19 1.65
N VAL A 81 -8.06 9.08 1.03
CA VAL A 81 -9.48 8.89 0.67
C VAL A 81 -10.36 8.69 1.89
N THR A 82 -9.86 8.00 2.91
CA THR A 82 -10.61 7.77 4.16
C THR A 82 -10.76 9.07 4.93
N ARG A 83 -9.70 9.86 5.08
CA ARG A 83 -9.76 11.17 5.75
C ARG A 83 -10.70 12.12 5.02
N PHE A 84 -10.51 12.27 3.70
CA PHE A 84 -11.36 13.11 2.86
C PHE A 84 -12.84 12.70 2.97
N GLY A 85 -13.16 11.41 2.77
CA GLY A 85 -14.53 10.93 2.77
C GLY A 85 -15.21 11.09 4.14
N THR A 86 -14.46 10.82 5.23
CA THR A 86 -14.97 10.98 6.59
C THR A 86 -15.25 12.47 6.90
N ASP A 87 -14.36 13.38 6.51
CA ASP A 87 -14.54 14.81 6.74
C ASP A 87 -15.66 15.40 5.87
N MET A 88 -15.79 14.93 4.61
CA MET A 88 -16.92 15.29 3.75
C MET A 88 -18.25 14.87 4.35
N ALA A 89 -18.36 13.64 4.85
CA ALA A 89 -19.59 13.15 5.50
C ALA A 89 -19.89 13.93 6.79
N ARG A 90 -18.87 14.30 7.56
CA ARG A 90 -19.01 15.12 8.76
C ARG A 90 -19.50 16.53 8.42
N THR A 91 -18.89 17.17 7.42
CA THR A 91 -19.28 18.50 6.94
C THR A 91 -20.71 18.48 6.40
N ALA A 92 -21.07 17.49 5.60
CA ALA A 92 -22.43 17.30 5.09
C ALA A 92 -23.46 17.20 6.23
N LYS A 93 -23.14 16.43 7.28
CA LYS A 93 -24.00 16.32 8.48
C LYS A 93 -24.22 17.68 9.16
N THR A 94 -23.17 18.49 9.28
CA THR A 94 -23.26 19.85 9.84
C THR A 94 -24.18 20.75 8.99
N LEU A 95 -24.14 20.58 7.67
CA LEU A 95 -24.97 21.31 6.72
C LEU A 95 -26.37 20.67 6.53
N LYS A 96 -26.73 19.64 7.29
CA LYS A 96 -27.99 18.88 7.20
C LYS A 96 -28.22 18.24 5.83
N LEU A 97 -27.13 17.90 5.12
CA LEU A 97 -27.18 17.18 3.85
C LEU A 97 -27.05 15.66 4.09
N ASN A 98 -27.81 14.87 3.33
CA ASN A 98 -27.77 13.42 3.42
C ASN A 98 -26.66 12.87 2.49
N ILE A 99 -25.42 12.96 2.92
CA ILE A 99 -24.24 12.43 2.21
C ILE A 99 -23.55 11.42 3.12
N ARG A 100 -23.22 10.24 2.59
CA ARG A 100 -22.48 9.21 3.31
C ARG A 100 -21.20 8.84 2.57
N TYR A 101 -20.18 8.53 3.32
CA TYR A 101 -18.94 7.94 2.82
C TYR A 101 -18.95 6.43 3.11
N ILE A 102 -18.59 5.63 2.10
CA ILE A 102 -18.46 4.17 2.21
C ILE A 102 -17.09 3.81 1.62
N HIS A 103 -16.28 3.12 2.41
CA HIS A 103 -14.97 2.60 2.01
C HIS A 103 -15.04 1.08 1.85
N ILE A 104 -14.60 0.58 0.71
CA ILE A 104 -14.53 -0.85 0.40
C ILE A 104 -13.13 -1.17 -0.12
N ASN A 105 -12.46 -2.13 0.52
CA ASN A 105 -11.26 -2.73 -0.03
C ASN A 105 -11.64 -3.83 -1.02
N CYS A 106 -11.36 -3.62 -2.32
CA CYS A 106 -11.74 -4.56 -3.37
C CYS A 106 -11.06 -5.92 -3.23
N ARG A 107 -9.92 -5.99 -2.56
CA ARG A 107 -9.19 -7.24 -2.33
C ARG A 107 -9.96 -8.20 -1.42
N GLU A 108 -10.63 -7.69 -0.39
CA GLU A 108 -11.46 -8.49 0.52
C GLU A 108 -12.59 -9.20 -0.21
N TYR A 109 -13.07 -8.59 -1.30
CA TYR A 109 -14.15 -9.10 -2.15
C TYR A 109 -13.64 -9.74 -3.45
N ARG A 110 -12.32 -10.05 -3.53
CA ARG A 110 -11.68 -10.68 -4.70
C ARG A 110 -11.90 -9.95 -6.02
N GLY A 111 -12.15 -8.64 -5.97
CA GLY A 111 -12.46 -7.82 -7.14
C GLY A 111 -13.84 -8.08 -7.75
N SER A 112 -14.77 -8.72 -7.04
CA SER A 112 -16.13 -8.96 -7.56
C SER A 112 -17.04 -7.76 -7.29
N LEU A 113 -17.53 -7.13 -8.38
CA LEU A 113 -18.47 -6.01 -8.30
C LEU A 113 -19.77 -6.43 -7.62
N PHE A 114 -20.27 -7.64 -7.89
CA PHE A 114 -21.42 -8.20 -7.21
C PHE A 114 -21.28 -8.17 -5.69
N MET A 115 -20.15 -8.68 -5.17
CA MET A 115 -19.90 -8.73 -3.74
C MET A 115 -19.76 -7.34 -3.12
N ILE A 116 -19.12 -6.43 -3.85
CA ILE A 116 -18.94 -5.02 -3.44
C ILE A 116 -20.31 -4.33 -3.34
N LEU A 117 -21.14 -4.37 -4.38
CA LEU A 117 -22.46 -3.75 -4.40
C LEU A 117 -23.40 -4.34 -3.34
N LYS A 118 -23.37 -5.66 -3.17
CA LYS A 118 -24.09 -6.33 -2.11
C LYS A 118 -23.69 -5.81 -0.73
N ARG A 119 -22.39 -5.65 -0.46
CA ARG A 119 -21.87 -5.08 0.80
C ARG A 119 -22.35 -3.64 0.99
N VAL A 120 -22.31 -2.82 -0.06
CA VAL A 120 -22.84 -1.45 -0.02
C VAL A 120 -24.32 -1.44 0.34
N LEU A 121 -25.14 -2.27 -0.33
CA LEU A 121 -26.58 -2.38 -0.05
C LEU A 121 -26.88 -2.85 1.37
N GLN A 122 -26.08 -3.77 1.92
CA GLN A 122 -26.18 -4.22 3.30
C GLN A 122 -25.90 -3.13 4.34
N THR A 123 -25.19 -2.06 4.00
CA THR A 123 -25.03 -0.90 4.91
C THR A 123 -26.34 -0.12 5.10
N PHE A 124 -27.28 -0.24 4.17
CA PHE A 124 -28.61 0.39 4.21
C PHE A 124 -29.71 -0.54 4.66
N ASN A 125 -29.56 -1.82 4.35
CA ASN A 125 -30.49 -2.88 4.72
C ASN A 125 -29.70 -4.15 5.11
N PRO A 126 -29.43 -4.37 6.41
CA PRO A 126 -28.70 -5.55 6.87
C PRO A 126 -29.32 -6.91 6.44
N SER A 127 -30.64 -6.93 6.21
CA SER A 127 -31.38 -8.10 5.77
C SER A 127 -31.46 -8.23 4.24
N PHE A 128 -30.65 -7.48 3.48
CA PHE A 128 -30.66 -7.55 2.02
C PHE A 128 -30.37 -8.98 1.53
N PRO A 129 -31.16 -9.51 0.56
CA PRO A 129 -31.06 -10.90 0.11
C PRO A 129 -29.64 -11.27 -0.35
N GLN A 130 -29.27 -12.52 -0.05
CA GLN A 130 -27.91 -13.02 -0.31
C GLN A 130 -27.69 -13.47 -1.76
N ARG A 131 -28.76 -13.79 -2.50
CA ARG A 131 -28.75 -14.41 -3.85
C ARG A 131 -29.90 -13.88 -4.69
N GLY A 132 -29.86 -14.11 -6.00
CA GLY A 132 -30.98 -13.87 -6.91
C GLY A 132 -30.85 -12.60 -7.75
N PHE A 133 -29.69 -11.94 -7.76
CA PHE A 133 -29.46 -10.70 -8.53
C PHE A 133 -28.17 -10.78 -9.35
N SER A 134 -28.13 -10.08 -10.47
CA SER A 134 -26.90 -9.76 -11.20
C SER A 134 -26.21 -8.49 -10.61
N SER A 135 -24.99 -8.21 -11.02
CA SER A 135 -24.27 -6.98 -10.63
C SER A 135 -25.03 -5.74 -11.12
N GLU A 136 -25.58 -5.79 -12.33
CA GLU A 136 -26.36 -4.73 -12.94
C GLU A 136 -27.65 -4.45 -12.15
N GLU A 137 -28.38 -5.49 -11.77
CA GLU A 137 -29.59 -5.36 -10.95
C GLU A 137 -29.29 -4.78 -9.57
N LEU A 138 -28.19 -5.22 -8.92
CA LEU A 138 -27.76 -4.64 -7.64
C LEU A 138 -27.42 -3.16 -7.77
N LEU A 139 -26.79 -2.76 -8.87
CA LEU A 139 -26.45 -1.37 -9.13
C LEU A 139 -27.71 -0.52 -9.35
N GLN A 140 -28.72 -1.02 -10.10
CA GLN A 140 -30.00 -0.35 -10.26
C GLN A 140 -30.72 -0.20 -8.92
N ILE A 141 -30.82 -1.27 -8.13
CA ILE A 141 -31.42 -1.25 -6.79
C ILE A 141 -30.72 -0.22 -5.90
N LEU A 142 -29.38 -0.17 -5.97
CA LEU A 142 -28.61 0.83 -5.21
C LEU A 142 -29.02 2.24 -5.60
N LEU A 143 -29.03 2.56 -6.90
CA LEU A 143 -29.38 3.90 -7.38
C LEU A 143 -30.81 4.29 -7.04
N ASP A 144 -31.77 3.37 -7.13
CA ASP A 144 -33.16 3.62 -6.74
C ASP A 144 -33.27 3.91 -5.23
N GLN A 145 -32.57 3.14 -4.38
CA GLN A 145 -32.53 3.41 -2.94
C GLN A 145 -31.87 4.76 -2.60
N LEU A 146 -30.86 5.17 -3.36
CA LEU A 146 -30.23 6.49 -3.14
C LEU A 146 -31.17 7.63 -3.51
N GLU A 147 -31.97 7.44 -4.56
CA GLU A 147 -32.96 8.40 -5.00
C GLU A 147 -34.11 8.50 -3.97
N ASP A 148 -34.72 7.37 -3.60
CA ASP A 148 -35.82 7.28 -2.64
C ASP A 148 -35.47 7.92 -1.28
N LYS A 149 -34.25 7.68 -0.79
CA LYS A 149 -33.76 8.22 0.49
C LYS A 149 -33.17 9.63 0.39
N ASN A 150 -33.18 10.23 -0.80
CA ASN A 150 -32.49 11.49 -1.09
C ASN A 150 -31.06 11.47 -0.55
N LEU A 151 -30.34 10.37 -0.75
CA LEU A 151 -29.01 10.09 -0.22
C LEU A 151 -27.96 10.13 -1.31
N HIS A 152 -26.88 10.90 -1.11
CA HIS A 152 -25.70 10.84 -1.95
C HIS A 152 -24.62 10.00 -1.27
N ILE A 153 -24.00 9.08 -1.98
CA ILE A 153 -22.85 8.32 -1.46
C ILE A 153 -21.56 8.67 -2.19
N ILE A 154 -20.50 8.76 -1.41
CA ILE A 154 -19.12 8.80 -1.88
C ILE A 154 -18.55 7.40 -1.62
N LEU A 155 -18.44 6.60 -2.67
CA LEU A 155 -17.94 5.24 -2.60
C LEU A 155 -16.45 5.22 -2.93
N ALA A 156 -15.62 4.90 -1.96
CA ALA A 156 -14.20 4.66 -2.16
C ALA A 156 -13.96 3.16 -2.39
N LEU A 157 -13.41 2.83 -3.54
CA LEU A 157 -12.96 1.51 -3.93
C LEU A 157 -11.44 1.46 -3.81
N ASP A 158 -10.95 0.97 -2.69
CA ASP A 158 -9.52 0.82 -2.43
C ASP A 158 -9.00 -0.50 -3.03
N GLU A 159 -7.74 -0.51 -3.43
CA GLU A 159 -7.14 -1.62 -4.21
C GLU A 159 -8.01 -2.02 -5.42
N ALA A 160 -8.56 -1.00 -6.13
CA ALA A 160 -9.42 -1.20 -7.29
C ALA A 160 -8.71 -1.91 -8.47
N ASP A 161 -7.39 -2.04 -8.42
CA ASP A 161 -6.62 -2.94 -9.30
C ASP A 161 -7.21 -4.36 -9.33
N MET A 162 -7.72 -4.84 -8.21
CA MET A 162 -8.34 -6.17 -8.11
C MET A 162 -9.64 -6.24 -8.90
N LEU A 163 -10.48 -5.20 -8.82
CA LEU A 163 -11.72 -5.09 -9.59
C LEU A 163 -11.45 -4.98 -11.09
N ILE A 164 -10.47 -4.13 -11.47
CA ILE A 164 -10.09 -3.93 -12.88
C ILE A 164 -9.59 -5.25 -13.49
N LYS A 165 -8.76 -6.01 -12.76
CA LYS A 165 -8.22 -7.29 -13.23
C LYS A 165 -9.25 -8.39 -13.32
N ALA A 166 -10.21 -8.44 -12.40
CA ALA A 166 -11.22 -9.48 -12.33
C ALA A 166 -12.41 -9.21 -13.26
N GLU A 167 -12.90 -7.98 -13.25
CA GLU A 167 -14.16 -7.59 -13.90
C GLU A 167 -14.06 -6.18 -14.50
N GLY A 168 -13.03 -5.91 -15.33
CA GLY A 168 -12.80 -4.57 -15.91
C GLY A 168 -14.00 -4.02 -16.70
N SER A 169 -14.76 -4.86 -17.39
CA SER A 169 -15.98 -4.47 -18.09
C SER A 169 -17.08 -3.98 -17.14
N SER A 170 -17.18 -4.52 -15.95
CA SER A 170 -18.16 -4.11 -14.95
C SER A 170 -17.92 -2.69 -14.42
N LEU A 171 -16.69 -2.19 -14.54
CA LEU A 171 -16.35 -0.82 -14.18
C LEU A 171 -17.00 0.19 -15.14
N TYR A 172 -17.22 -0.18 -16.40
CA TYR A 172 -18.01 0.62 -17.36
C TYR A 172 -19.40 0.92 -16.81
N ASN A 173 -20.14 -0.13 -16.40
CA ASN A 173 -21.47 0.02 -15.83
C ASN A 173 -21.46 0.94 -14.61
N LEU A 174 -20.52 0.70 -13.67
CA LEU A 174 -20.38 1.51 -12.45
C LEU A 174 -20.09 2.99 -12.74
N THR A 175 -19.30 3.29 -13.77
CA THR A 175 -18.92 4.66 -14.09
C THR A 175 -19.95 5.39 -14.93
N ARG A 176 -20.81 4.70 -15.70
CA ARG A 176 -21.71 5.31 -16.67
C ARG A 176 -23.20 5.13 -16.42
N ILE A 177 -23.60 4.22 -15.58
CA ILE A 177 -25.01 3.90 -15.38
C ILE A 177 -25.87 5.12 -15.03
N GLN A 178 -25.30 6.13 -14.39
CA GLN A 178 -26.03 7.37 -14.10
C GLN A 178 -26.27 8.22 -15.36
N GLU A 179 -25.43 8.07 -16.40
CA GLU A 179 -25.60 8.73 -17.69
C GLU A 179 -26.74 8.11 -18.49
N GLU A 180 -27.06 6.83 -18.22
CA GLU A 180 -28.17 6.07 -18.85
C GLU A 180 -29.52 6.37 -18.20
N ARG A 181 -29.58 7.22 -17.17
CA ARG A 181 -30.79 7.61 -16.44
C ARG A 181 -31.08 9.12 -16.60
N PRO A 182 -31.40 9.61 -17.81
CA PRO A 182 -31.60 11.02 -18.06
C PRO A 182 -32.75 11.61 -17.22
N GLY A 183 -32.50 12.81 -16.66
CA GLY A 183 -33.50 13.49 -15.82
C GLY A 183 -33.58 13.01 -14.38
N ARG A 184 -32.85 11.95 -14.00
CA ARG A 184 -32.76 11.51 -12.62
C ARG A 184 -31.54 12.10 -11.88
N PRO A 185 -31.62 12.29 -10.55
CA PRO A 185 -30.50 12.82 -9.78
C PRO A 185 -29.32 11.87 -9.76
N VAL A 186 -28.10 12.38 -9.92
CA VAL A 186 -26.86 11.60 -9.84
C VAL A 186 -26.32 11.59 -8.41
N ARG A 187 -26.31 10.43 -7.75
CA ARG A 187 -26.09 10.31 -6.31
C ARG A 187 -24.97 9.35 -5.89
N LEU A 188 -24.19 8.87 -6.87
CA LEU A 188 -23.08 7.97 -6.63
C LEU A 188 -21.79 8.58 -7.15
N SER A 189 -20.95 9.08 -6.25
CA SER A 189 -19.58 9.53 -6.56
C SER A 189 -18.56 8.45 -6.25
N LEU A 190 -17.48 8.39 -7.02
CA LEU A 190 -16.48 7.34 -6.93
C LEU A 190 -15.09 7.90 -6.62
N LEU A 191 -14.41 7.28 -5.67
CA LEU A 191 -12.98 7.41 -5.42
C LEU A 191 -12.32 6.06 -5.70
N LEU A 192 -11.58 5.95 -6.78
CA LEU A 192 -10.89 4.71 -7.18
C LEU A 192 -9.43 4.81 -6.80
N VAL A 193 -8.97 3.91 -5.96
CA VAL A 193 -7.56 3.86 -5.55
C VAL A 193 -6.88 2.71 -6.26
N VAL A 194 -5.88 3.03 -7.06
CA VAL A 194 -5.08 2.05 -7.82
C VAL A 194 -3.59 2.24 -7.54
N ARG A 195 -2.80 1.20 -7.77
CA ARG A 195 -1.33 1.27 -7.69
C ARG A 195 -0.75 1.76 -9.00
N GLU A 196 -1.19 1.18 -10.12
CA GLU A 196 -0.61 1.39 -11.43
C GLU A 196 -1.62 1.97 -12.42
N LEU A 197 -1.31 3.12 -13.01
CA LEU A 197 -2.15 3.73 -14.06
C LEU A 197 -2.25 2.86 -15.32
N ARG A 198 -1.23 2.05 -15.61
CA ARG A 198 -1.22 1.16 -16.78
C ARG A 198 -2.39 0.19 -16.81
N LEU A 199 -2.97 -0.15 -15.67
CA LEU A 199 -4.17 -0.98 -15.62
C LEU A 199 -5.37 -0.34 -16.31
N LEU A 200 -5.41 1.00 -16.43
CA LEU A 200 -6.46 1.66 -17.19
C LEU A 200 -6.43 1.32 -18.68
N GLU A 201 -5.25 0.99 -19.23
CA GLU A 201 -5.08 0.63 -20.65
C GLU A 201 -5.80 -0.68 -21.00
N THR A 202 -6.14 -1.49 -20.00
CA THR A 202 -6.93 -2.73 -20.18
C THR A 202 -8.42 -2.49 -20.25
N LEU A 203 -8.89 -1.28 -19.90
CA LEU A 203 -10.29 -0.89 -19.92
C LEU A 203 -10.70 -0.40 -21.33
N ASP A 204 -11.99 -0.37 -21.59
CA ASP A 204 -12.53 0.26 -22.80
C ASP A 204 -12.23 1.76 -22.82
N LYS A 205 -12.11 2.34 -24.03
CA LYS A 205 -11.74 3.76 -24.24
C LYS A 205 -12.70 4.74 -23.54
N SER A 206 -13.94 4.38 -23.38
CA SER A 206 -14.97 5.21 -22.78
C SER A 206 -14.76 5.32 -21.25
N THR A 207 -14.57 4.20 -20.59
CA THR A 207 -14.21 4.14 -19.16
C THR A 207 -12.89 4.84 -18.89
N GLN A 208 -11.87 4.62 -19.75
CA GLN A 208 -10.61 5.34 -19.66
C GLN A 208 -10.82 6.86 -19.71
N SER A 209 -11.55 7.36 -20.72
CA SER A 209 -11.82 8.79 -20.86
C SER A 209 -12.53 9.40 -19.65
N THR A 210 -13.43 8.65 -19.03
CA THR A 210 -14.14 9.10 -17.82
C THR A 210 -13.21 9.17 -16.61
N LEU A 211 -12.36 8.18 -16.41
CA LEU A 211 -11.46 8.10 -15.25
C LEU A 211 -10.22 9.00 -15.39
N GLN A 212 -9.74 9.23 -16.61
CA GLN A 212 -8.58 10.06 -16.87
C GLN A 212 -8.83 11.56 -16.65
N ARG A 213 -10.08 11.99 -16.52
CA ARG A 213 -10.41 13.41 -16.29
C ARG A 213 -9.90 13.95 -14.95
N ASN A 214 -9.94 13.13 -13.92
CA ASN A 214 -9.59 13.52 -12.55
C ASN A 214 -8.65 12.49 -11.94
N ILE A 215 -7.34 12.64 -12.20
CA ILE A 215 -6.30 11.79 -11.64
C ILE A 215 -5.53 12.58 -10.59
N ILE A 216 -5.41 11.98 -9.39
CA ILE A 216 -4.54 12.47 -8.33
C ILE A 216 -3.40 11.46 -8.18
N ARG A 217 -2.19 11.91 -8.48
CA ARG A 217 -0.98 11.12 -8.27
C ARG A 217 -0.34 11.48 -6.95
N LEU A 218 -0.09 10.47 -6.12
CA LEU A 218 0.66 10.64 -4.88
C LEU A 218 2.10 10.20 -5.12
N GLU A 219 2.99 11.18 -5.06
CA GLU A 219 4.42 10.93 -5.14
C GLU A 219 4.93 10.30 -3.85
N ARG A 220 6.06 9.58 -3.95
CA ARG A 220 6.81 9.04 -2.81
C ARG A 220 7.17 10.18 -1.86
N TYR A 221 7.19 9.89 -0.57
CA TYR A 221 7.62 10.86 0.40
C TYR A 221 9.14 11.05 0.36
N THR A 222 9.57 12.30 0.46
CA THR A 222 10.97 12.68 0.67
C THR A 222 11.36 12.52 2.14
N THR A 223 12.67 12.49 2.45
CA THR A 223 13.16 12.42 3.85
C THR A 223 12.52 13.49 4.74
N PRO A 224 12.51 14.80 4.40
CA PRO A 224 11.89 15.82 5.25
C PRO A 224 10.37 15.61 5.45
N GLN A 225 9.70 15.05 4.46
CA GLN A 225 8.28 14.73 4.59
C GLN A 225 8.03 13.56 5.54
N LEU A 226 8.89 12.53 5.48
CA LEU A 226 8.84 11.40 6.40
C LEU A 226 9.16 11.85 7.84
N GLU A 227 10.14 12.74 8.02
CA GLU A 227 10.47 13.34 9.32
C GLU A 227 9.26 14.04 9.94
N THR A 228 8.53 14.85 9.14
CA THR A 228 7.31 15.52 9.62
C THR A 228 6.25 14.51 10.04
N ILE A 229 6.00 13.48 9.22
CA ILE A 229 5.02 12.43 9.51
C ILE A 229 5.40 11.65 10.76
N LEU A 230 6.68 11.26 10.89
CA LEU A 230 7.18 10.52 12.05
C LEU A 230 7.16 11.38 13.32
N GLY A 231 7.49 12.67 13.23
CA GLY A 231 7.42 13.62 14.34
C GLY A 231 6.01 13.67 14.94
N GLU A 232 4.96 13.81 14.11
CA GLU A 232 3.57 13.75 14.59
C GLU A 232 3.25 12.40 15.26
N ARG A 233 3.76 11.29 14.72
CA ARG A 233 3.55 9.96 15.31
C ARG A 233 4.25 9.82 16.65
N VAL A 234 5.48 10.34 16.76
CA VAL A 234 6.22 10.36 18.03
C VAL A 234 5.47 11.16 19.09
N GLU A 235 5.02 12.36 18.78
CA GLU A 235 4.22 13.18 19.70
C GLU A 235 2.95 12.47 20.18
N LEU A 236 2.29 11.71 19.33
CA LEU A 236 1.07 10.99 19.67
C LEU A 236 1.33 9.69 20.45
N SER A 237 2.46 9.03 20.21
CA SER A 237 2.66 7.65 20.66
C SER A 237 3.67 7.47 21.77
N PHE A 238 4.68 8.33 21.88
CA PHE A 238 5.77 8.13 22.82
C PHE A 238 5.70 9.11 23.99
N LYS A 239 6.27 8.73 25.12
CA LYS A 239 6.49 9.62 26.26
C LYS A 239 7.50 10.71 25.91
N ASN A 240 7.34 11.89 26.47
CA ASN A 240 8.20 13.03 26.17
C ASN A 240 9.69 12.70 26.47
N GLY A 241 10.56 13.04 25.53
CA GLY A 241 12.00 12.85 25.66
C GLY A 241 12.49 11.41 25.43
N THR A 242 11.61 10.45 25.12
CA THR A 242 12.01 9.06 24.89
C THR A 242 12.50 8.79 23.47
N VAL A 243 12.17 9.65 22.50
CA VAL A 243 12.61 9.54 21.09
C VAL A 243 13.32 10.82 20.71
N PRO A 244 14.67 10.81 20.58
CA PRO A 244 15.43 11.96 20.10
C PRO A 244 15.10 12.31 18.65
N GLU A 245 15.10 13.60 18.30
CA GLU A 245 14.85 14.08 16.94
C GLU A 245 15.83 13.46 15.91
N THR A 246 17.10 13.34 16.30
CA THR A 246 18.12 12.68 15.48
C THR A 246 17.75 11.25 15.08
N LEU A 247 16.95 10.60 15.88
CA LEU A 247 16.50 9.24 15.64
C LEU A 247 15.29 9.20 14.71
N VAL A 248 14.40 10.21 14.77
CA VAL A 248 13.33 10.42 13.80
C VAL A 248 13.94 10.59 12.41
N ASN A 249 14.97 11.43 12.29
CA ASN A 249 15.71 11.66 11.04
C ASN A 249 16.36 10.36 10.55
N PHE A 250 16.99 9.60 11.45
CA PHE A 250 17.59 8.31 11.10
C PHE A 250 16.57 7.31 10.55
N VAL A 251 15.37 7.21 11.16
CA VAL A 251 14.28 6.36 10.66
C VAL A 251 13.77 6.85 9.30
N ALA A 252 13.62 8.16 9.12
CA ALA A 252 13.22 8.78 7.87
C ALA A 252 14.21 8.45 6.74
N ASP A 253 15.52 8.57 7.00
CA ASP A 253 16.58 8.24 6.06
C ASP A 253 16.55 6.75 5.64
N GLN A 254 16.25 5.84 6.58
CA GLN A 254 16.11 4.42 6.25
C GLN A 254 14.90 4.15 5.33
N ALA A 255 13.83 4.93 5.43
CA ALA A 255 12.63 4.78 4.63
C ALA A 255 12.64 5.60 3.32
N ALA A 256 13.47 6.63 3.22
CA ALA A 256 13.52 7.55 2.08
C ALA A 256 13.75 6.86 0.72
N PRO A 257 14.60 5.81 0.58
CA PRO A 257 14.78 5.14 -0.71
C PRO A 257 13.50 4.57 -1.30
N SER A 258 12.56 4.12 -0.47
CA SER A 258 11.24 3.66 -0.88
C SER A 258 10.20 4.79 -0.87
N GLY A 259 10.41 5.84 -0.06
CA GLY A 259 9.44 6.89 0.20
C GLY A 259 8.15 6.38 0.83
N ASP A 260 8.22 5.26 1.55
CA ASP A 260 7.09 4.52 2.15
C ASP A 260 6.90 4.93 3.61
N ALA A 261 5.88 5.75 3.88
CA ALA A 261 5.55 6.16 5.24
C ALA A 261 5.06 4.99 6.13
N ARG A 262 4.43 3.96 5.54
CA ARG A 262 4.00 2.76 6.29
C ARG A 262 5.22 2.02 6.85
N PHE A 263 6.23 1.82 6.00
CA PHE A 263 7.51 1.24 6.43
C PHE A 263 8.18 2.07 7.52
N ALA A 264 8.22 3.40 7.35
CA ALA A 264 8.82 4.29 8.34
C ALA A 264 8.13 4.19 9.73
N ILE A 265 6.79 4.18 9.74
CA ILE A 265 5.99 4.06 10.97
C ILE A 265 6.19 2.68 11.61
N GLU A 266 6.19 1.60 10.82
CA GLU A 266 6.41 0.25 11.33
C GLU A 266 7.82 0.10 11.90
N LEU A 267 8.83 0.68 11.25
CA LEU A 267 10.21 0.68 11.73
C LEU A 267 10.33 1.38 13.09
N LEU A 268 9.69 2.55 13.23
CA LEU A 268 9.66 3.29 14.48
C LEU A 268 8.96 2.50 15.60
N TRP A 269 7.80 1.89 15.31
CA TRP A 269 7.06 1.06 16.26
C TRP A 269 7.89 -0.12 16.74
N ARG A 270 8.49 -0.90 15.82
CA ARG A 270 9.31 -2.07 16.17
C ARG A 270 10.55 -1.67 16.97
N ALA A 271 11.18 -0.56 16.60
CA ALA A 271 12.32 -0.04 17.37
C ALA A 271 11.90 0.29 18.81
N GLY A 272 10.72 0.88 19.00
CA GLY A 272 10.16 1.12 20.32
C GLY A 272 9.89 -0.17 21.10
N LYS A 273 9.39 -1.23 20.44
CA LYS A 273 9.21 -2.55 21.09
C LYS A 273 10.54 -3.17 21.53
N TYR A 274 11.63 -2.96 20.76
CA TYR A 274 12.97 -3.41 21.19
C TYR A 274 13.43 -2.62 22.42
N ALA A 275 13.25 -1.30 22.45
CA ALA A 275 13.59 -0.48 23.60
C ALA A 275 12.82 -0.93 24.86
N ASP A 276 11.51 -1.21 24.74
CA ASP A 276 10.70 -1.75 25.85
C ASP A 276 11.21 -3.11 26.32
N SER A 277 11.57 -4.01 25.39
CA SER A 277 12.06 -5.36 25.77
C SER A 277 13.36 -5.30 26.56
N GLU A 278 14.23 -4.32 26.28
CA GLU A 278 15.46 -4.07 26.98
C GLU A 278 15.29 -3.23 28.27
N GLY A 279 14.08 -2.71 28.51
CA GLY A 279 13.82 -1.79 29.63
C GLY A 279 14.52 -0.44 29.46
N ALA A 280 14.80 -0.06 28.21
CA ALA A 280 15.46 1.21 27.91
C ALA A 280 14.52 2.40 28.19
N ARG A 281 15.08 3.51 28.68
CA ARG A 281 14.32 4.75 28.95
C ARG A 281 14.13 5.62 27.69
N GLU A 282 14.93 5.37 26.67
CA GLU A 282 14.92 6.11 25.41
C GLU A 282 15.23 5.18 24.23
N LEU A 283 14.77 5.56 23.05
CA LEU A 283 15.05 4.88 21.82
C LEU A 283 16.51 5.13 21.39
N LYS A 284 17.20 4.08 20.90
CA LYS A 284 18.60 4.14 20.45
C LYS A 284 18.72 3.70 18.98
N PRO A 285 19.79 4.13 18.26
CA PRO A 285 20.02 3.69 16.88
C PRO A 285 20.05 2.16 16.69
N ASP A 286 20.55 1.43 17.71
CA ASP A 286 20.62 -0.04 17.63
C ASP A 286 19.24 -0.70 17.64
N HIS A 287 18.26 -0.13 18.35
CA HIS A 287 16.88 -0.61 18.30
C HIS A 287 16.28 -0.47 16.87
N VAL A 288 16.61 0.64 16.19
CA VAL A 288 16.19 0.85 14.78
C VAL A 288 16.87 -0.16 13.85
N ARG A 289 18.17 -0.42 14.03
CA ARG A 289 18.91 -1.42 13.24
C ARG A 289 18.35 -2.83 13.45
N MET A 290 18.03 -3.19 14.70
CA MET A 290 17.39 -4.47 15.03
C MET A 290 16.02 -4.57 14.41
N ALA A 291 15.21 -3.52 14.46
CA ALA A 291 13.90 -3.45 13.83
C ALA A 291 13.99 -3.62 12.31
N GLN A 292 14.91 -2.93 11.66
CA GLN A 292 15.13 -3.02 10.21
C GLN A 292 15.46 -4.44 9.76
N ASN A 293 16.30 -5.15 10.50
CA ASN A 293 16.66 -6.54 10.21
C ASN A 293 15.47 -7.50 10.34
N ASN A 294 14.41 -7.13 11.06
CA ASN A 294 13.25 -7.98 11.31
C ASN A 294 12.00 -7.62 10.49
N ILE A 295 11.92 -6.43 9.90
CA ILE A 295 10.78 -6.03 9.06
C ILE A 295 10.78 -6.79 7.73
N TYR A 296 11.96 -7.17 7.23
CA TYR A 296 12.11 -7.97 6.01
C TYR A 296 12.49 -9.42 6.33
N PRO A 297 11.59 -10.22 6.93
CA PRO A 297 11.90 -11.60 7.32
C PRO A 297 12.23 -12.50 6.13
N VAL A 298 11.84 -12.12 4.92
CA VAL A 298 12.18 -12.85 3.68
C VAL A 298 13.69 -12.79 3.38
N LEU A 299 14.41 -11.82 3.98
CA LEU A 299 15.87 -11.73 3.89
C LEU A 299 16.58 -12.41 5.07
N ARG A 300 15.85 -13.10 5.95
CA ARG A 300 16.45 -13.84 7.05
C ARG A 300 17.32 -15.01 6.57
N THR A 301 18.27 -15.34 7.39
CA THR A 301 19.28 -16.39 7.26
C THR A 301 18.74 -17.70 6.68
N ASP A 302 17.50 -18.08 7.01
CA ASP A 302 16.89 -19.33 6.55
C ASP A 302 16.58 -19.32 5.04
N TYR A 303 16.07 -18.21 4.51
CA TYR A 303 15.80 -18.12 3.08
C TYR A 303 17.10 -17.99 2.25
N ALA A 304 18.06 -17.22 2.77
CA ALA A 304 19.38 -17.06 2.18
C ALA A 304 20.18 -18.35 2.05
N GLN A 305 19.99 -19.26 3.02
CA GLN A 305 20.62 -20.59 3.02
C GLN A 305 20.08 -21.49 1.90
N HIS A 306 18.85 -21.26 1.45
CA HIS A 306 18.22 -22.02 0.38
C HIS A 306 18.47 -21.49 -1.02
N LEU A 307 18.92 -20.22 -1.16
CA LEU A 307 19.32 -19.68 -2.47
C LEU A 307 20.67 -20.21 -2.89
N ASN A 308 20.73 -20.76 -4.12
CA ASN A 308 22.01 -21.11 -4.71
C ASN A 308 22.79 -19.85 -5.10
N LEU A 309 24.09 -20.00 -5.36
CA LEU A 309 24.98 -18.87 -5.66
C LEU A 309 24.48 -18.03 -6.84
N HIS A 310 24.01 -18.66 -7.92
CA HIS A 310 23.52 -17.95 -9.09
C HIS A 310 22.20 -17.21 -8.86
N GLU A 311 21.31 -17.71 -8.01
CA GLU A 311 20.11 -16.98 -7.56
C GLU A 311 20.47 -15.74 -6.74
N LYS A 312 21.50 -15.84 -5.88
CA LYS A 312 22.05 -14.69 -5.14
C LYS A 312 22.66 -13.65 -6.08
N LEU A 313 23.45 -14.07 -7.04
CA LEU A 313 24.08 -13.18 -8.03
C LEU A 313 23.05 -12.50 -8.93
N LEU A 314 22.00 -13.22 -9.32
CA LEU A 314 20.90 -12.66 -10.10
C LEU A 314 20.12 -11.63 -9.31
N LEU A 315 19.80 -11.93 -8.06
CA LEU A 315 19.08 -11.03 -7.19
C LEU A 315 19.91 -9.76 -6.86
N LEU A 316 21.22 -9.92 -6.66
CA LEU A 316 22.18 -8.81 -6.51
C LEU A 316 22.22 -7.92 -7.76
N ALA A 317 22.30 -8.54 -8.94
CA ALA A 317 22.29 -7.83 -10.21
C ALA A 317 21.02 -7.00 -10.40
N LEU A 318 19.85 -7.61 -10.15
CA LEU A 318 18.57 -6.91 -10.24
C LEU A 318 18.49 -5.76 -9.25
N ALA A 319 18.90 -5.98 -7.99
CA ALA A 319 18.91 -4.93 -6.98
C ALA A 319 19.76 -3.72 -7.40
N ARG A 320 20.96 -3.96 -7.98
CA ARG A 320 21.85 -2.91 -8.49
C ARG A 320 21.24 -2.15 -9.67
N VAL A 321 20.55 -2.84 -10.58
CA VAL A 321 19.88 -2.19 -11.72
C VAL A 321 18.77 -1.27 -11.22
N LEU A 322 17.87 -1.76 -10.38
CA LEU A 322 16.73 -1.01 -9.87
C LEU A 322 17.17 0.21 -9.04
N GLU A 323 18.24 0.07 -8.26
CA GLU A 323 18.80 1.18 -7.47
C GLU A 323 19.45 2.25 -8.36
N ARG A 324 20.19 1.84 -9.40
CA ARG A 324 20.83 2.76 -10.34
C ARG A 324 19.83 3.53 -11.21
N THR A 325 18.79 2.85 -11.70
CA THR A 325 17.77 3.44 -12.58
C THR A 325 16.69 4.18 -11.82
N ASN A 326 16.56 3.93 -10.52
CA ASN A 326 15.45 4.38 -9.67
C ASN A 326 14.07 3.98 -10.24
N GLU A 327 14.03 2.86 -10.96
CA GLU A 327 12.83 2.29 -11.56
C GLU A 327 12.27 1.17 -10.68
N ASN A 328 10.97 0.90 -10.79
CA ASN A 328 10.33 -0.21 -10.06
C ASN A 328 10.56 -1.57 -10.72
N TYR A 329 10.93 -1.55 -12.00
CA TYR A 329 11.12 -2.76 -12.81
C TYR A 329 12.31 -2.58 -13.74
N ALA A 330 13.03 -3.69 -13.97
CA ALA A 330 14.04 -3.81 -15.00
C ALA A 330 13.58 -4.83 -16.06
N THR A 331 14.00 -4.66 -17.29
CA THR A 331 13.75 -5.66 -18.32
C THR A 331 14.63 -6.90 -18.10
N MET A 332 14.18 -8.04 -18.60
CA MET A 332 14.98 -9.28 -18.56
C MET A 332 16.37 -9.08 -19.17
N GLY A 333 16.48 -8.30 -20.26
CA GLY A 333 17.76 -8.01 -20.91
C GLY A 333 18.71 -7.18 -20.04
N GLU A 334 18.21 -6.11 -19.39
CA GLU A 334 19.01 -5.30 -18.45
C GLU A 334 19.51 -6.12 -17.26
N MET A 335 18.63 -6.96 -16.72
CA MET A 335 18.98 -7.86 -15.63
C MET A 335 20.05 -8.88 -16.05
N GLU A 336 19.95 -9.47 -17.24
CA GLU A 336 20.96 -10.42 -17.72
C GLU A 336 22.34 -9.79 -17.95
N ILE A 337 22.39 -8.55 -18.44
CA ILE A 337 23.65 -7.80 -18.57
C ILE A 337 24.27 -7.60 -17.20
N ALA A 338 23.50 -7.14 -16.23
CA ALA A 338 23.97 -6.93 -14.87
C ALA A 338 24.35 -8.24 -14.16
N TYR A 339 23.63 -9.32 -14.43
CA TYR A 339 23.96 -10.66 -13.90
C TYR A 339 25.31 -11.18 -14.41
N ARG A 340 25.64 -10.95 -15.69
CA ARG A 340 26.96 -11.30 -16.24
C ARG A 340 28.07 -10.54 -15.51
N MET A 341 27.90 -9.24 -15.29
CA MET A 341 28.85 -8.43 -14.52
C MET A 341 29.02 -8.95 -13.09
N ALA A 342 27.91 -9.27 -12.41
CA ALA A 342 27.98 -9.84 -11.07
C ALA A 342 28.69 -11.21 -11.03
N CYS A 343 28.49 -12.05 -12.04
CA CYS A 343 29.22 -13.32 -12.18
C CYS A 343 30.72 -13.08 -12.37
N GLU A 344 31.14 -12.14 -13.23
CA GLU A 344 32.54 -11.80 -13.46
C GLU A 344 33.21 -11.28 -12.18
N GLU A 345 32.56 -10.39 -11.43
CA GLU A 345 33.05 -9.88 -10.13
C GLU A 345 33.33 -11.01 -9.12
N HIS A 346 32.45 -12.03 -9.12
CA HIS A 346 32.59 -13.18 -8.21
C HIS A 346 33.32 -14.39 -8.82
N LYS A 347 33.98 -14.20 -9.98
CA LYS A 347 34.74 -15.23 -10.69
C LYS A 347 33.94 -16.48 -11.06
N GLU A 348 32.63 -16.29 -11.29
CA GLU A 348 31.70 -17.34 -11.66
C GLU A 348 31.37 -17.30 -13.16
N LYS A 349 31.11 -18.47 -13.74
CA LYS A 349 30.68 -18.56 -15.12
C LYS A 349 29.17 -18.29 -15.21
N TYR A 350 28.78 -17.26 -15.96
CA TYR A 350 27.36 -16.97 -16.18
C TYR A 350 26.61 -18.13 -16.85
N ARG A 351 25.32 -18.27 -16.53
CA ARG A 351 24.45 -19.34 -17.04
C ARG A 351 23.69 -18.89 -18.29
N ALA A 352 23.28 -19.86 -19.12
CA ALA A 352 22.46 -19.58 -20.29
C ALA A 352 21.08 -19.03 -19.93
N HIS A 353 20.47 -18.28 -20.84
CA HIS A 353 19.16 -17.62 -20.68
C HIS A 353 18.08 -18.55 -20.09
N THR A 354 17.98 -19.79 -20.59
CA THR A 354 17.00 -20.77 -20.09
C THR A 354 17.18 -21.12 -18.61
N GLN A 355 18.43 -21.16 -18.14
CA GLN A 355 18.71 -21.43 -16.72
C GLN A 355 18.46 -20.17 -15.86
N VAL A 356 18.81 -18.99 -16.37
CA VAL A 356 18.53 -17.70 -15.72
C VAL A 356 17.02 -17.54 -15.56
N TRP A 357 16.24 -17.88 -16.58
CA TRP A 357 14.78 -17.86 -16.50
C TRP A 357 14.22 -18.78 -15.41
N LYS A 358 14.79 -19.98 -15.22
CA LYS A 358 14.41 -20.87 -14.12
C LYS A 358 14.68 -20.22 -12.74
N TYR A 359 15.80 -19.54 -12.57
CA TYR A 359 16.09 -18.79 -11.33
C TYR A 359 15.08 -17.69 -11.09
N VAL A 360 14.71 -16.92 -12.13
CA VAL A 360 13.66 -15.92 -12.04
C VAL A 360 12.33 -16.54 -11.60
N GLN A 361 11.93 -17.67 -12.20
CA GLN A 361 10.70 -18.38 -11.82
C GLN A 361 10.73 -18.85 -10.37
N ASN A 362 11.84 -19.43 -9.90
CA ASN A 362 12.00 -19.85 -8.50
C ASN A 362 11.88 -18.68 -7.54
N LEU A 363 12.58 -17.58 -7.81
CA LEU A 363 12.52 -16.36 -6.97
C LEU A 363 11.14 -15.70 -7.01
N SER A 364 10.41 -15.82 -8.12
CA SER A 364 9.04 -15.33 -8.23
C SER A 364 8.06 -16.21 -7.46
N ALA A 365 8.21 -17.54 -7.53
CA ALA A 365 7.39 -18.50 -6.80
C ALA A 365 7.48 -18.32 -5.28
N THR A 366 8.64 -17.89 -4.79
CA THR A 366 8.88 -17.59 -3.37
C THR A 366 8.44 -16.17 -2.96
N GLY A 367 7.94 -15.37 -3.91
CA GLY A 367 7.48 -14.00 -3.63
C GLY A 367 8.60 -12.97 -3.46
N VAL A 368 9.85 -13.32 -3.76
CA VAL A 368 10.99 -12.38 -3.70
C VAL A 368 10.98 -11.45 -4.89
N LEU A 369 10.68 -11.98 -6.08
CA LEU A 369 10.53 -11.22 -7.31
C LEU A 369 9.08 -11.12 -7.74
N SER A 370 8.73 -10.03 -8.40
CA SER A 370 7.52 -9.90 -9.22
C SER A 370 7.91 -9.91 -10.69
N THR A 371 7.11 -10.60 -11.49
CA THR A 371 7.27 -10.66 -12.94
C THR A 371 6.01 -10.16 -13.62
N GLN A 372 6.16 -9.33 -14.66
CA GLN A 372 5.05 -8.89 -15.50
C GLN A 372 5.50 -8.79 -16.96
N LEU A 373 4.57 -8.95 -17.90
CA LEU A 373 4.86 -8.74 -19.31
C LEU A 373 4.86 -7.24 -19.62
N SER A 374 5.80 -6.80 -20.46
CA SER A 374 5.82 -5.43 -20.95
C SER A 374 4.58 -5.14 -21.80
N THR A 375 3.97 -3.96 -21.57
CA THR A 375 2.91 -3.41 -22.40
C THR A 375 3.47 -2.53 -23.53
N ALA A 376 2.62 -1.91 -24.34
CA ALA A 376 3.00 -1.05 -25.46
C ALA A 376 4.07 0.00 -25.09
N GLY A 377 5.09 0.17 -25.92
CA GLY A 377 6.22 1.10 -25.70
C GLY A 377 7.59 0.43 -25.73
N PHE A 378 7.67 -0.90 -25.60
CA PHE A 378 8.89 -1.65 -25.79
C PHE A 378 8.95 -2.28 -27.20
N ARG A 379 10.14 -2.29 -27.83
CA ARG A 379 10.36 -3.07 -29.05
C ARG A 379 10.27 -4.57 -28.72
N GLY A 380 9.09 -5.18 -28.92
CA GLY A 380 8.82 -6.59 -28.63
C GLY A 380 8.27 -6.84 -27.21
N LYS A 381 7.77 -8.07 -26.97
CA LYS A 381 7.34 -8.52 -25.64
C LYS A 381 8.56 -8.89 -24.81
N THR A 382 8.77 -8.23 -23.69
CA THR A 382 9.79 -8.57 -22.70
C THR A 382 9.17 -8.76 -21.32
N THR A 383 9.84 -9.54 -20.47
CA THR A 383 9.43 -9.65 -19.06
C THR A 383 10.10 -8.55 -18.25
N LEU A 384 9.30 -7.88 -17.46
CA LEU A 384 9.72 -6.89 -16.47
C LEU A 384 9.86 -7.58 -15.11
N LEU A 385 10.95 -7.31 -14.43
CA LEU A 385 11.33 -7.91 -13.16
C LEU A 385 11.40 -6.84 -12.08
N GLY A 386 10.68 -7.03 -10.98
CA GLY A 386 10.73 -6.18 -9.81
C GLY A 386 11.06 -6.96 -8.54
N ILE A 387 11.56 -6.29 -7.52
CA ILE A 387 11.78 -6.88 -6.20
C ILE A 387 10.56 -6.56 -5.33
N SER A 388 9.94 -7.61 -4.78
CA SER A 388 8.71 -7.48 -3.98
C SER A 388 8.96 -7.59 -2.48
N ALA A 389 10.05 -8.24 -2.08
CA ALA A 389 10.27 -8.66 -0.70
C ALA A 389 10.86 -7.55 0.19
N ALA A 390 11.65 -6.64 -0.39
CA ALA A 390 12.33 -5.56 0.33
C ALA A 390 12.82 -4.49 -0.65
N PRO A 391 13.23 -3.30 -0.18
CA PRO A 391 13.92 -2.32 -1.03
C PRO A 391 15.19 -2.90 -1.67
N ALA A 392 15.45 -2.54 -2.92
CA ALA A 392 16.62 -2.99 -3.66
C ALA A 392 17.93 -2.73 -2.90
N SER A 393 18.04 -1.57 -2.25
CA SER A 393 19.22 -1.20 -1.44
C SER A 393 19.44 -2.10 -0.21
N ALA A 394 18.39 -2.60 0.41
CA ALA A 394 18.49 -3.53 1.54
C ALA A 394 18.95 -4.92 1.06
N ILE A 395 18.39 -5.39 -0.05
CA ILE A 395 18.78 -6.66 -0.69
C ILE A 395 20.24 -6.62 -1.15
N ARG A 396 20.66 -5.54 -1.80
CA ARG A 396 22.04 -5.36 -2.23
C ARG A 396 23.02 -5.47 -1.06
N ARG A 397 22.82 -4.66 -0.02
CA ARG A 397 23.72 -4.66 1.18
C ARG A 397 23.81 -6.04 1.83
N TRP A 398 22.67 -6.71 1.96
CA TRP A 398 22.63 -8.05 2.53
C TRP A 398 23.38 -9.08 1.68
N LEU A 399 23.17 -9.09 0.35
CA LEU A 399 23.84 -10.02 -0.57
C LEU A 399 25.35 -9.76 -0.64
N GLU A 400 25.78 -8.50 -0.72
CA GLU A 400 27.20 -8.13 -0.68
C GLU A 400 27.87 -8.63 0.60
N SER A 401 27.21 -8.51 1.75
CA SER A 401 27.73 -9.03 3.02
C SER A 401 27.74 -10.58 3.07
N SER A 402 26.78 -11.23 2.43
CA SER A 402 26.67 -12.68 2.39
C SER A 402 27.69 -13.32 1.42
N LEU A 403 27.93 -12.69 0.28
CA LEU A 403 28.86 -13.17 -0.75
C LEU A 403 30.34 -12.90 -0.42
N THR A 404 30.62 -11.89 0.42
CA THR A 404 31.98 -11.59 0.90
C THR A 404 32.47 -12.57 1.98
N LYS A 405 31.54 -13.28 2.65
CA LYS A 405 31.83 -14.25 3.72
C LYS A 405 31.92 -15.71 3.22
N ALA A 406 31.62 -15.96 1.97
CA ALA A 406 31.71 -17.27 1.30
C ALA A 406 32.97 -17.35 0.45
#